data_6d31f1e7ae7cbf60616da8b8022b98f5
#
_entry.id   6d31f1e7ae7cbf60616da8b8022b98f5
#
_cell.length_a   1.000
_cell.length_b   1.000
_cell.length_c   1.000
_cell.angle_alpha   90.00
_cell.angle_beta   90.00
_cell.angle_gamma   90.00
#
_symmetry.space_group_name_H-M   'P 1'
#
loop_
_entity.id
_entity.type
_entity.pdbx_description
1 polymer ?
#
loop_
_entity_poly.entity_id
_entity_poly.type
_entity_poly.pdbx_seq_one_letter_code
_entity_poly.pdbx_strand_id
1 'polypeptide(L)'
;STGEIASYVPSLSSDPSTVTPTVLGLLITRESRLIDSITRRRFYTSTGDETVKLAGNGRSALYSLPYDIVSVTTLKLAQDTLKATSGTYTTISTGDYYLMPTVPQNGWPYQWLELTNIPSGDYSTSFSYTTFPEGYNTVQIIGKFGWNATGSSAVPDEIRHVATELTVRAWRGRDMNYSDVVGVEGLGTATFSRRIPSDLQDILDRYTRQQA
;
A
#
# COMPACT_ATOMS: atom_id res chain seq x y z
N SER A 1 -4.98 16.44 -3.20
CA SER A 1 -4.47 17.19 -4.36
C SER A 1 -3.85 18.51 -3.91
N THR A 2 -3.02 19.16 -4.77
CA THR A 2 -2.40 20.46 -4.48
C THR A 2 -3.45 21.54 -4.18
N GLY A 3 -4.59 21.53 -4.87
CA GLY A 3 -5.70 22.45 -4.63
C GLY A 3 -6.38 22.24 -3.27
N GLU A 4 -6.48 21.03 -2.81
CA GLU A 4 -7.04 20.70 -1.49
C GLU A 4 -6.16 21.25 -0.36
N ILE A 5 -4.85 21.10 -0.46
CA ILE A 5 -3.90 21.63 0.54
C ILE A 5 -3.87 23.15 0.52
N ALA A 6 -4.00 23.80 -0.64
CA ALA A 6 -4.07 25.25 -0.76
C ALA A 6 -5.27 25.85 0.00
N SER A 7 -6.37 25.11 0.18
CA SER A 7 -7.52 25.57 0.97
C SER A 7 -7.25 25.60 2.48
N TYR A 8 -6.33 24.78 2.98
CA TYR A 8 -5.95 24.73 4.40
C TYR A 8 -4.87 25.75 4.79
N VAL A 9 -4.17 26.33 3.83
CA VAL A 9 -3.08 27.28 4.08
C VAL A 9 -3.37 28.56 3.29
N PRO A 10 -4.03 29.56 3.88
CA PRO A 10 -4.39 30.80 3.20
C PRO A 10 -3.20 31.53 2.57
N SER A 11 -1.99 31.40 3.14
CA SER A 11 -0.76 31.95 2.56
C SER A 11 -0.37 31.32 1.22
N LEU A 12 -0.89 30.12 0.92
CA LEU A 12 -0.71 29.46 -0.39
C LEU A 12 -1.64 30.01 -1.46
N SER A 13 -2.76 30.61 -1.06
CA SER A 13 -3.75 31.20 -1.99
C SER A 13 -3.45 32.66 -2.33
N SER A 14 -2.69 33.37 -1.49
CA SER A 14 -2.45 34.82 -1.65
C SER A 14 -1.28 35.13 -2.58
N ASP A 15 -0.37 34.22 -2.82
CA ASP A 15 0.74 34.40 -3.77
C ASP A 15 1.11 33.08 -4.49
N PRO A 16 0.40 32.75 -5.57
CA PRO A 16 0.70 31.56 -6.37
C PRO A 16 2.07 31.60 -7.05
N SER A 17 2.78 32.75 -7.04
CA SER A 17 4.11 32.86 -7.64
C SER A 17 5.22 32.37 -6.72
N THR A 18 5.01 32.34 -5.40
CA THR A 18 6.01 31.87 -4.42
C THR A 18 5.91 30.38 -4.11
N VAL A 19 4.78 29.75 -4.38
CA VAL A 19 4.59 28.31 -4.26
C VAL A 19 4.72 27.68 -5.64
N THR A 20 5.92 27.32 -6.02
CA THR A 20 6.08 26.49 -7.20
C THR A 20 5.28 25.19 -6.95
N PRO A 21 4.30 24.85 -7.80
CA PRO A 21 3.53 23.59 -7.70
C PRO A 21 4.43 22.37 -7.52
N THR A 22 5.66 22.46 -8.01
CA THR A 22 6.73 21.47 -7.89
C THR A 22 7.13 21.22 -6.44
N VAL A 23 7.33 22.25 -5.61
CA VAL A 23 7.76 22.07 -4.21
C VAL A 23 6.65 21.42 -3.38
N LEU A 24 5.42 21.88 -3.54
CA LEU A 24 4.28 21.29 -2.85
C LEU A 24 4.06 19.84 -3.29
N GLY A 25 4.21 19.54 -4.57
CA GLY A 25 4.16 18.17 -5.10
C GLY A 25 5.22 17.26 -4.51
N LEU A 26 6.44 17.76 -4.31
CA LEU A 26 7.53 17.01 -3.66
C LEU A 26 7.21 16.73 -2.19
N LEU A 27 6.65 17.69 -1.45
CA LEU A 27 6.23 17.49 -0.06
C LEU A 27 5.11 16.47 0.04
N ILE A 28 4.07 16.57 -0.78
CA ILE A 28 2.98 15.59 -0.83
C ILE A 28 3.55 14.18 -1.11
N THR A 29 4.45 14.07 -2.08
CA THR A 29 5.06 12.77 -2.41
C THR A 29 5.87 12.23 -1.24
N ARG A 30 6.66 13.08 -0.58
CA ARG A 30 7.46 12.68 0.59
C ARG A 30 6.59 12.16 1.72
N GLU A 31 5.55 12.91 2.10
CA GLU A 31 4.67 12.52 3.20
C GLU A 31 3.84 11.27 2.85
N SER A 32 3.42 11.13 1.60
CA SER A 32 2.76 9.90 1.14
C SER A 32 3.67 8.67 1.27
N ARG A 33 4.96 8.80 0.89
CA ARG A 33 5.93 7.71 1.07
C ARG A 33 6.24 7.40 2.53
N LEU A 34 6.23 8.42 3.38
CA LEU A 34 6.35 8.23 4.82
C LEU A 34 5.18 7.40 5.36
N ILE A 35 3.95 7.73 4.98
CA ILE A 35 2.75 6.96 5.34
C ILE A 35 2.86 5.52 4.84
N ASP A 36 3.20 5.30 3.56
CA ASP A 36 3.39 3.95 3.00
C ASP A 36 4.42 3.15 3.82
N SER A 37 5.53 3.79 4.22
CA SER A 37 6.59 3.15 5.01
C SER A 37 6.13 2.77 6.42
N ILE A 38 5.40 3.65 7.11
CA ILE A 38 4.92 3.41 8.48
C ILE A 38 3.87 2.31 8.47
N THR A 39 2.90 2.41 7.57
CA THR A 39 1.77 1.46 7.50
C THR A 39 2.13 0.16 6.80
N ARG A 40 3.27 0.11 6.11
CA ARG A 40 3.70 -1.01 5.26
C ARG A 40 2.63 -1.37 4.21
N ARG A 41 1.93 -0.35 3.71
CA ARG A 41 0.90 -0.48 2.69
C ARG A 41 1.16 0.49 1.55
N ARG A 42 0.59 0.18 0.40
CA ARG A 42 0.58 1.05 -0.76
C ARG A 42 -0.85 1.55 -0.97
N PHE A 43 -1.12 2.82 -0.65
CA PHE A 43 -2.46 3.41 -0.72
C PHE A 43 -2.88 3.85 -2.13
N TYR A 44 -2.11 3.54 -3.13
CA TYR A 44 -2.49 3.74 -4.52
C TYR A 44 -2.55 2.39 -5.24
N THR A 45 -3.46 2.30 -6.19
CA THR A 45 -3.58 1.09 -7.03
C THR A 45 -2.72 1.24 -8.27
N SER A 46 -2.10 0.16 -8.72
CA SER A 46 -1.45 0.11 -10.03
C SER A 46 -2.46 0.39 -11.14
N THR A 47 -2.07 1.20 -12.11
CA THR A 47 -2.93 1.52 -13.27
C THR A 47 -3.11 0.33 -14.20
N GLY A 48 -2.14 -0.58 -14.24
CA GLY A 48 -2.15 -1.82 -15.02
C GLY A 48 -1.82 -3.03 -14.15
N ASP A 49 -1.85 -4.20 -14.75
CA ASP A 49 -1.44 -5.43 -14.09
C ASP A 49 0.07 -5.42 -13.85
N GLU A 50 0.47 -5.69 -12.62
CA GLU A 50 1.85 -5.89 -12.21
C GLU A 50 2.13 -7.38 -12.05
N THR A 51 3.37 -7.79 -12.32
CA THR A 51 3.82 -9.15 -12.08
C THR A 51 4.65 -9.22 -10.82
N VAL A 52 4.18 -9.95 -9.82
CA VAL A 52 4.87 -10.18 -8.55
C VAL A 52 5.29 -11.65 -8.49
N LYS A 53 6.59 -11.89 -8.22
CA LYS A 53 7.15 -13.24 -8.01
C LYS A 53 7.51 -13.39 -6.55
N LEU A 54 7.09 -14.52 -5.97
CA LEU A 54 7.21 -14.79 -4.54
C LEU A 54 7.78 -16.18 -4.30
N ALA A 55 8.36 -16.34 -3.14
CA ALA A 55 8.69 -17.67 -2.61
C ALA A 55 7.41 -18.33 -2.06
N GLY A 56 7.13 -19.52 -2.50
CA GLY A 56 6.10 -20.34 -1.88
C GLY A 56 6.59 -20.91 -0.54
N ASN A 57 5.67 -21.23 0.34
CA ASN A 57 5.92 -21.61 1.73
C ASN A 57 5.54 -23.07 2.06
N GLY A 58 5.19 -23.88 1.09
CA GLY A 58 4.72 -25.27 1.28
C GLY A 58 3.34 -25.38 1.93
N ARG A 59 2.60 -24.29 2.11
CA ARG A 59 1.27 -24.24 2.76
C ARG A 59 0.18 -23.89 1.77
N SER A 60 -1.08 -24.13 2.15
CA SER A 60 -2.25 -23.72 1.36
C SER A 60 -2.50 -22.22 1.36
N ALA A 61 -2.02 -21.50 2.38
CA ALA A 61 -2.15 -20.07 2.53
C ALA A 61 -0.81 -19.33 2.34
N LEU A 62 -0.82 -18.24 1.55
CA LEU A 62 0.34 -17.40 1.28
C LEU A 62 0.11 -15.99 1.85
N TYR A 63 0.68 -15.74 3.03
CA TYR A 63 0.55 -14.46 3.75
C TYR A 63 1.63 -13.43 3.40
N SER A 64 2.81 -13.89 2.95
CA SER A 64 3.98 -13.03 2.72
C SER A 64 3.91 -12.28 1.39
N LEU A 65 2.86 -11.48 1.19
CA LEU A 65 2.71 -10.63 0.02
C LEU A 65 3.36 -9.26 0.28
N PRO A 66 4.08 -8.68 -0.71
CA PRO A 66 4.70 -7.36 -0.54
C PRO A 66 3.67 -6.23 -0.50
N TYR A 67 2.51 -6.45 -1.12
CA TYR A 67 1.42 -5.48 -1.23
C TYR A 67 0.08 -6.15 -0.99
N ASP A 68 -0.92 -5.36 -0.65
CA ASP A 68 -2.31 -5.80 -0.64
C ASP A 68 -2.78 -6.07 -2.07
N ILE A 69 -3.74 -6.97 -2.22
CA ILE A 69 -4.27 -7.39 -3.52
C ILE A 69 -5.57 -6.64 -3.79
N VAL A 70 -5.67 -6.05 -4.97
CA VAL A 70 -6.93 -5.49 -5.50
C VAL A 70 -7.66 -6.54 -6.35
N SER A 71 -6.93 -7.14 -7.27
CA SER A 71 -7.44 -8.20 -8.14
C SER A 71 -6.29 -9.09 -8.62
N VAL A 72 -6.60 -10.33 -8.90
CA VAL A 72 -5.68 -11.28 -9.55
C VAL A 72 -6.24 -11.61 -10.91
N THR A 73 -5.46 -11.31 -11.95
CA THR A 73 -5.77 -11.67 -13.34
C THR A 73 -5.25 -13.07 -13.64
N THR A 74 -4.07 -13.42 -13.12
CA THR A 74 -3.48 -14.73 -13.32
C THR A 74 -2.64 -15.12 -12.12
N LEU A 75 -2.88 -16.31 -11.59
CA LEU A 75 -2.03 -16.99 -10.63
C LEU A 75 -1.30 -18.14 -11.30
N LYS A 76 0.02 -18.22 -11.14
CA LYS A 76 0.84 -19.29 -11.70
C LYS A 76 1.73 -19.87 -10.62
N LEU A 77 1.84 -21.20 -10.61
CA LEU A 77 2.72 -21.94 -9.73
C LEU A 77 3.79 -22.69 -10.54
N ALA A 78 5.02 -22.71 -10.02
CA ALA A 78 6.10 -23.44 -10.65
C ALA A 78 5.88 -24.96 -10.50
N GLN A 79 6.13 -25.71 -11.56
CA GLN A 79 6.04 -27.17 -11.54
C GLN A 79 7.23 -27.82 -10.81
N ASP A 80 8.38 -27.15 -10.81
CA ASP A 80 9.61 -27.65 -10.19
C ASP A 80 10.10 -26.65 -9.15
N THR A 81 10.18 -27.11 -7.90
CA THR A 81 10.63 -26.33 -6.75
C THR A 81 12.11 -25.98 -6.79
N LEU A 82 12.91 -26.72 -7.57
CA LEU A 82 14.37 -26.57 -7.60
C LEU A 82 14.89 -25.65 -8.72
N LYS A 83 14.06 -25.25 -9.71
CA LYS A 83 14.51 -24.53 -10.90
C LYS A 83 13.58 -23.42 -11.38
N ALA A 84 13.06 -22.62 -10.49
CA ALA A 84 12.20 -21.47 -10.87
C ALA A 84 12.91 -20.33 -11.62
N THR A 85 14.14 -20.52 -12.09
CA THR A 85 14.87 -19.53 -12.90
C THR A 85 14.43 -19.43 -14.36
N SER A 86 13.88 -20.53 -14.91
CA SER A 86 13.29 -20.56 -16.27
C SER A 86 12.08 -21.50 -16.32
N GLY A 87 11.48 -21.76 -15.14
CA GLY A 87 10.56 -22.82 -14.91
C GLY A 87 9.25 -22.68 -15.68
N THR A 88 8.73 -23.82 -16.08
CA THR A 88 7.38 -23.94 -16.58
C THR A 88 6.40 -23.67 -15.45
N TYR A 89 5.67 -22.58 -15.55
CA TYR A 89 4.59 -22.25 -14.65
C TYR A 89 3.29 -22.87 -15.13
N THR A 90 2.53 -23.43 -14.22
CA THR A 90 1.15 -23.84 -14.46
C THR A 90 0.22 -22.73 -13.99
N THR A 91 -0.72 -22.35 -14.84
CA THR A 91 -1.77 -21.39 -14.49
C THR A 91 -2.82 -22.08 -13.62
N ILE A 92 -3.17 -21.45 -12.51
CA ILE A 92 -4.20 -21.90 -11.58
C ILE A 92 -5.52 -21.25 -11.95
N SER A 93 -6.58 -22.04 -12.03
CA SER A 93 -7.92 -21.56 -12.34
C SER A 93 -8.45 -20.68 -11.20
N THR A 94 -9.30 -19.70 -11.55
CA THR A 94 -9.86 -18.76 -10.56
C THR A 94 -10.76 -19.44 -9.51
N GLY A 95 -11.25 -20.65 -9.78
CA GLY A 95 -11.99 -21.46 -8.81
C GLY A 95 -11.13 -22.22 -7.81
N ASP A 96 -9.81 -22.29 -8.05
CA ASP A 96 -8.88 -23.09 -7.23
C ASP A 96 -8.15 -22.30 -6.17
N TYR A 97 -8.47 -21.01 -6.02
CA TYR A 97 -7.93 -20.15 -4.96
C TYR A 97 -8.94 -19.09 -4.53
N TYR A 98 -8.78 -18.63 -3.31
CA TYR A 98 -9.54 -17.51 -2.75
C TYR A 98 -8.62 -16.33 -2.43
N LEU A 99 -9.13 -15.14 -2.67
CA LEU A 99 -8.59 -13.90 -2.12
C LEU A 99 -9.14 -13.71 -0.73
N MET A 100 -8.28 -13.49 0.24
CA MET A 100 -8.66 -13.44 1.64
C MET A 100 -8.37 -12.07 2.28
N PRO A 101 -9.22 -11.61 3.19
CA PRO A 101 -10.48 -12.28 3.63
C PRO A 101 -11.52 -12.29 2.52
N THR A 102 -12.33 -13.35 2.41
CA THR A 102 -13.36 -13.49 1.36
C THR A 102 -14.40 -12.37 1.40
N VAL A 103 -14.64 -11.82 2.58
CA VAL A 103 -15.49 -10.64 2.78
C VAL A 103 -14.63 -9.57 3.48
N PRO A 104 -13.86 -8.78 2.73
CA PRO A 104 -13.08 -7.71 3.34
C PRO A 104 -14.02 -6.67 3.96
N GLN A 105 -13.57 -6.04 5.05
CA GLN A 105 -14.26 -4.88 5.60
C GLN A 105 -14.42 -3.82 4.50
N ASN A 106 -15.48 -3.02 4.57
CA ASN A 106 -15.76 -1.99 3.58
C ASN A 106 -14.52 -1.20 3.20
N GLY A 107 -14.14 -1.29 1.92
CA GLY A 107 -12.99 -0.57 1.38
C GLY A 107 -11.60 -1.13 1.73
N TRP A 108 -11.53 -2.29 2.41
CA TRP A 108 -10.25 -2.94 2.67
C TRP A 108 -9.85 -3.86 1.51
N PRO A 109 -8.57 -3.94 1.16
CA PRO A 109 -8.06 -4.85 0.14
C PRO A 109 -7.94 -6.27 0.67
N TYR A 110 -7.75 -7.23 -0.23
CA TYR A 110 -7.36 -8.59 0.14
C TYR A 110 -5.90 -8.61 0.61
N GLN A 111 -5.60 -9.46 1.59
CA GLN A 111 -4.31 -9.47 2.28
C GLN A 111 -3.47 -10.71 2.00
N TRP A 112 -4.11 -11.84 1.65
CA TRP A 112 -3.43 -13.10 1.34
C TRP A 112 -4.22 -13.94 0.34
N LEU A 113 -3.59 -14.99 -0.16
CA LEU A 113 -4.17 -15.98 -1.05
C LEU A 113 -4.27 -17.32 -0.34
N GLU A 114 -5.33 -18.06 -0.63
CA GLU A 114 -5.51 -19.41 -0.12
C GLU A 114 -5.92 -20.34 -1.26
N LEU A 115 -5.20 -21.46 -1.44
CA LEU A 115 -5.54 -22.49 -2.41
C LEU A 115 -6.69 -23.34 -1.89
N THR A 116 -7.63 -23.69 -2.76
CA THR A 116 -8.70 -24.62 -2.41
C THR A 116 -8.19 -26.04 -2.47
N ASN A 117 -8.57 -26.87 -1.48
CA ASN A 117 -8.26 -28.30 -1.50
C ASN A 117 -9.13 -29.11 -2.46
N ILE A 118 -9.99 -28.46 -3.23
CA ILE A 118 -10.91 -29.12 -4.16
C ILE A 118 -10.41 -28.81 -5.56
N PRO A 119 -9.88 -29.79 -6.31
CA PRO A 119 -9.57 -29.57 -7.71
C PRO A 119 -10.89 -29.27 -8.44
N SER A 120 -10.98 -28.09 -9.06
CA SER A 120 -12.13 -27.79 -9.93
C SER A 120 -12.14 -28.81 -11.06
N GLY A 121 -13.09 -29.68 -11.03
CA GLY A 121 -13.64 -30.70 -11.92
C GLY A 121 -13.01 -31.09 -13.27
N ASP A 122 -11.89 -30.53 -13.66
CA ASP A 122 -11.20 -30.93 -14.89
C ASP A 122 -10.00 -31.81 -14.56
N TYR A 123 -10.27 -33.11 -14.45
CA TYR A 123 -9.27 -34.16 -14.17
C TYR A 123 -8.24 -34.33 -15.30
N SER A 124 -8.23 -33.49 -16.30
CA SER A 124 -7.34 -33.61 -17.47
C SER A 124 -5.93 -33.06 -17.24
N THR A 125 -5.71 -32.25 -16.19
CA THR A 125 -4.37 -31.79 -15.81
C THR A 125 -3.88 -32.50 -14.57
N SER A 126 -2.84 -33.30 -14.74
CA SER A 126 -2.26 -34.20 -13.74
C SER A 126 -1.60 -33.51 -12.53
N PHE A 127 -1.89 -32.25 -12.24
CA PHE A 127 -1.29 -31.51 -11.16
C PHE A 127 -2.36 -30.84 -10.31
N SER A 128 -2.57 -31.40 -9.12
CA SER A 128 -3.37 -30.80 -8.07
C SER A 128 -2.45 -30.07 -7.11
N TYR A 129 -2.44 -28.74 -7.14
CA TYR A 129 -1.74 -27.96 -6.14
C TYR A 129 -2.66 -27.74 -4.93
N THR A 130 -2.35 -28.40 -3.85
CA THR A 130 -3.00 -28.17 -2.54
C THR A 130 -2.22 -27.18 -1.69
N THR A 131 -0.97 -26.90 -2.07
CA THR A 131 -0.05 -26.00 -1.38
C THR A 131 0.74 -25.16 -2.38
N PHE A 132 1.17 -23.97 -1.96
CA PHE A 132 2.12 -23.16 -2.74
C PHE A 132 3.49 -23.85 -2.71
N PRO A 133 4.05 -24.24 -3.86
CA PRO A 133 5.31 -24.97 -3.91
C PRO A 133 6.42 -24.21 -3.18
N GLU A 134 7.11 -24.86 -2.26
CA GLU A 134 8.22 -24.28 -1.51
C GLU A 134 9.38 -23.92 -2.45
N GLY A 135 9.99 -22.76 -2.25
CA GLY A 135 11.16 -22.33 -3.00
C GLY A 135 11.07 -20.92 -3.54
N TYR A 136 12.18 -20.45 -4.08
CA TYR A 136 12.33 -19.09 -4.58
C TYR A 136 11.62 -18.90 -5.92
N ASN A 137 10.82 -17.84 -6.05
CA ASN A 137 10.06 -17.52 -7.28
C ASN A 137 9.09 -18.62 -7.75
N THR A 138 8.61 -19.47 -6.85
CA THR A 138 7.70 -20.56 -7.21
C THR A 138 6.26 -20.10 -7.42
N VAL A 139 5.93 -18.89 -6.96
CA VAL A 139 4.60 -18.28 -7.14
C VAL A 139 4.73 -17.02 -7.96
N GLN A 140 3.92 -16.91 -9.02
CA GLN A 140 3.81 -15.71 -9.84
C GLN A 140 2.36 -15.23 -9.84
N ILE A 141 2.15 -13.99 -9.41
CA ILE A 141 0.84 -13.34 -9.38
C ILE A 141 0.87 -12.19 -10.38
N ILE A 142 -0.08 -12.18 -11.29
CA ILE A 142 -0.30 -11.07 -12.22
C ILE A 142 -1.64 -10.46 -11.86
N GLY A 143 -1.67 -9.16 -11.59
CA GLY A 143 -2.88 -8.47 -11.17
C GLY A 143 -2.63 -7.06 -10.71
N LYS A 144 -3.61 -6.47 -10.04
CA LYS A 144 -3.52 -5.13 -9.47
C LYS A 144 -3.28 -5.20 -7.99
N PHE A 145 -2.35 -4.37 -7.51
CA PHE A 145 -1.93 -4.33 -6.12
C PHE A 145 -2.07 -2.92 -5.55
N GLY A 146 -2.25 -2.84 -4.25
CA GLY A 146 -2.40 -1.59 -3.51
C GLY A 146 -3.74 -1.52 -2.77
N TRP A 147 -4.20 -0.31 -2.50
CA TRP A 147 -5.45 -0.07 -1.80
C TRP A 147 -6.56 0.21 -2.80
N ASN A 148 -7.46 -0.73 -3.03
CA ASN A 148 -8.75 -0.57 -3.70
C ASN A 148 -9.42 -1.94 -3.92
N ALA A 149 -10.01 -2.52 -2.90
CA ALA A 149 -10.59 -3.86 -3.03
C ALA A 149 -11.99 -3.87 -3.68
N THR A 150 -12.72 -2.79 -3.66
CA THR A 150 -14.16 -2.81 -3.98
C THR A 150 -14.59 -1.80 -5.05
N GLY A 151 -13.67 -1.44 -5.96
CA GLY A 151 -14.01 -0.55 -7.07
C GLY A 151 -14.04 0.94 -6.73
N SER A 152 -13.74 1.32 -5.50
CA SER A 152 -13.51 2.71 -5.12
C SER A 152 -12.02 3.03 -5.26
N SER A 153 -11.65 3.84 -6.21
CA SER A 153 -10.26 4.29 -6.42
C SER A 153 -9.76 5.26 -5.33
N ALA A 154 -10.54 5.46 -4.29
CA ALA A 154 -10.25 6.48 -3.29
C ALA A 154 -9.38 5.93 -2.16
N VAL A 155 -8.28 6.59 -1.91
CA VAL A 155 -7.53 6.48 -0.66
C VAL A 155 -8.49 6.77 0.50
N PRO A 156 -8.46 6.01 1.62
CA PRO A 156 -9.30 6.30 2.78
C PRO A 156 -9.21 7.76 3.21
N ASP A 157 -10.33 8.37 3.55
CA ASP A 157 -10.38 9.79 3.95
C ASP A 157 -9.49 10.09 5.14
N GLU A 158 -9.39 9.16 6.10
CA GLU A 158 -8.49 9.28 7.24
C GLU A 158 -7.02 9.35 6.82
N ILE A 159 -6.59 8.53 5.89
CA ILE A 159 -5.20 8.55 5.34
C ILE A 159 -4.95 9.82 4.54
N ARG A 160 -5.96 10.29 3.79
CA ARG A 160 -5.88 11.56 3.07
C ARG A 160 -5.77 12.74 4.04
N HIS A 161 -6.50 12.71 5.13
CA HIS A 161 -6.38 13.70 6.21
C HIS A 161 -4.97 13.70 6.81
N VAL A 162 -4.43 12.54 7.18
CA VAL A 162 -3.05 12.42 7.68
C VAL A 162 -2.04 13.00 6.69
N ALA A 163 -2.16 12.65 5.39
CA ALA A 163 -1.25 13.16 4.37
C ALA A 163 -1.33 14.69 4.24
N THR A 164 -2.52 15.25 4.33
CA THR A 164 -2.74 16.69 4.29
C THR A 164 -2.11 17.39 5.47
N GLU A 165 -2.37 16.91 6.69
CA GLU A 165 -1.82 17.49 7.92
C GLU A 165 -0.28 17.43 7.95
N LEU A 166 0.30 16.29 7.60
CA LEU A 166 1.76 16.14 7.53
C LEU A 166 2.36 17.09 6.48
N THR A 167 1.72 17.22 5.32
CA THR A 167 2.18 18.13 4.27
C THR A 167 2.10 19.60 4.72
N VAL A 168 1.02 20.02 5.37
CA VAL A 168 0.86 21.37 5.93
C VAL A 168 1.92 21.66 6.98
N ARG A 169 2.22 20.70 7.86
CA ARG A 169 3.29 20.82 8.87
C ARG A 169 4.67 20.94 8.24
N ALA A 170 4.95 20.11 7.24
CA ALA A 170 6.20 20.17 6.49
C ALA A 170 6.38 21.51 5.78
N TRP A 171 5.29 22.06 5.23
CA TRP A 171 5.29 23.38 4.61
C TRP A 171 5.59 24.48 5.62
N ARG A 172 4.86 24.52 6.74
CA ARG A 172 5.09 25.49 7.82
C ARG A 172 6.50 25.41 8.40
N GLY A 173 7.03 24.19 8.56
CA GLY A 173 8.40 23.97 9.01
C GLY A 173 9.44 24.59 8.06
N ARG A 174 9.18 24.59 6.75
CA ARG A 174 10.03 25.28 5.77
C ARG A 174 10.00 26.79 5.96
N ASP A 175 8.81 27.37 6.15
CA ASP A 175 8.67 28.83 6.31
C ASP A 175 9.39 29.33 7.58
N MET A 176 9.54 28.45 8.57
CA MET A 176 10.30 28.71 9.79
C MET A 176 11.78 28.28 9.72
N ASN A 177 12.33 28.09 8.51
CA ASN A 177 13.71 27.63 8.29
C ASN A 177 14.05 26.33 9.05
N TYR A 178 13.06 25.44 9.24
CA TYR A 178 13.19 24.20 10.01
C TYR A 178 13.67 24.39 11.45
N SER A 179 13.44 25.57 12.03
CA SER A 179 13.71 25.83 13.44
C SER A 179 12.71 25.08 14.31
N ASP A 180 13.20 24.35 15.29
CA ASP A 180 12.34 23.65 16.27
C ASP A 180 11.80 24.61 17.35
N VAL A 181 12.33 25.82 17.40
CA VAL A 181 11.99 26.84 18.41
C VAL A 181 11.76 28.17 17.71
N VAL A 182 10.56 28.70 17.86
CA VAL A 182 10.25 30.06 17.44
C VAL A 182 9.99 30.89 18.68
N GLY A 183 10.90 31.82 19.00
CA GLY A 183 10.70 32.84 20.00
C GLY A 183 9.89 34.00 19.44
N VAL A 184 8.76 34.31 20.03
CA VAL A 184 8.04 35.56 19.77
C VAL A 184 8.30 36.46 20.93
N GLU A 185 8.92 37.60 20.67
CA GLU A 185 9.26 38.62 21.69
C GLU A 185 7.99 39.02 22.46
N GLY A 186 7.98 38.80 23.78
CA GLY A 186 6.85 39.07 24.65
C GLY A 186 5.77 37.98 24.78
N LEU A 187 5.80 36.91 23.99
CA LEU A 187 4.79 35.82 24.03
C LEU A 187 5.34 34.45 24.44
N GLY A 188 6.65 34.31 24.61
CA GLY A 188 7.28 33.05 24.98
C GLY A 188 7.79 32.28 23.77
N THR A 189 8.19 31.03 24.01
CA THR A 189 8.81 30.15 23.03
C THR A 189 7.81 29.08 22.60
N ALA A 190 7.49 29.01 21.32
CA ALA A 190 6.72 27.88 20.74
C ALA A 190 7.69 26.83 20.23
N THR A 191 7.53 25.60 20.73
CA THR A 191 8.33 24.45 20.30
C THR A 191 7.54 23.62 19.30
N PHE A 192 8.11 23.36 18.14
CA PHE A 192 7.49 22.51 17.12
C PHE A 192 8.10 21.11 17.19
N SER A 193 7.27 20.14 17.50
CA SER A 193 7.70 18.73 17.44
C SER A 193 7.79 18.25 16.00
N ARG A 194 8.94 17.67 15.62
CA ARG A 194 9.11 16.96 14.34
C ARG A 194 8.45 15.58 14.34
N ARG A 195 7.95 15.11 15.49
CA ARG A 195 7.26 13.83 15.58
C ARG A 195 5.87 13.93 14.98
N ILE A 196 5.41 12.81 14.47
CA ILE A 196 4.02 12.66 14.07
C ILE A 196 3.17 12.83 15.34
N PRO A 197 2.12 13.66 15.31
CA PRO A 197 1.20 13.79 16.44
C PRO A 197 0.57 12.45 16.80
N SER A 198 0.26 12.27 18.08
CA SER A 198 -0.32 11.02 18.59
C SER A 198 -1.64 10.65 17.92
N ASP A 199 -2.50 11.64 17.65
CA ASP A 199 -3.76 11.47 16.96
C ASP A 199 -3.60 10.95 15.52
N LEU A 200 -2.62 11.47 14.80
CA LEU A 200 -2.28 10.98 13.46
C LEU A 200 -1.60 9.60 13.52
N GLN A 201 -0.78 9.35 14.55
CA GLN A 201 -0.16 8.06 14.76
C GLN A 201 -1.20 6.98 15.04
N ASP A 202 -2.22 7.27 15.87
CA ASP A 202 -3.32 6.36 16.17
C ASP A 202 -4.11 5.97 14.90
N ILE A 203 -4.24 6.91 13.95
CA ILE A 203 -4.83 6.61 12.64
C ILE A 203 -3.93 5.66 11.86
N LEU A 204 -2.62 5.97 11.74
CA LEU A 204 -1.67 5.16 10.99
C LEU A 204 -1.57 3.74 11.55
N ASP A 205 -1.59 3.58 12.88
CA ASP A 205 -1.50 2.28 13.55
C ASP A 205 -2.68 1.37 13.20
N ARG A 206 -3.90 1.92 13.04
CA ARG A 206 -5.08 1.18 12.58
C ARG A 206 -4.90 0.62 11.16
N TYR A 207 -4.16 1.32 10.31
CA TYR A 207 -3.90 0.92 8.94
C TYR A 207 -2.60 0.13 8.78
N THR A 208 -1.81 -0.02 9.83
CA THR A 208 -0.55 -0.76 9.76
C THR A 208 -0.80 -2.24 9.48
N ARG A 209 -0.10 -2.76 8.48
CA ARG A 209 -0.17 -4.18 8.12
C ARG A 209 0.56 -5.02 9.17
N GLN A 210 -0.17 -5.92 9.79
CA GLN A 210 0.44 -6.91 10.67
C GLN A 210 1.21 -7.93 9.81
N GLN A 211 2.45 -8.18 10.17
CA GLN A 211 3.22 -9.28 9.58
C GLN A 211 2.78 -10.57 10.27
N ALA A 212 2.32 -11.52 9.46
CA ALA A 212 2.02 -12.88 9.92
C ALA A 212 3.31 -13.74 9.97
#